data_f04c0b5fe13a4e6e847a59a55baf7b9f
#
_entry.id   f04c0b5fe13a4e6e847a59a55baf7b9f
#
_cell.length_a   1.000
_cell.length_b   1.000
_cell.length_c   1.000
_cell.angle_alpha   90.00
_cell.angle_beta   90.00
_cell.angle_gamma   90.00
#
_symmetry.space_group_name_H-M   'P 1'
#
loop_
_entity.id
_entity.type
_entity.pdbx_description
1 polymer ?
#
loop_
_entity_poly.entity_id
_entity_poly.type
_entity_poly.pdbx_seq_one_letter_code
_entity_poly.pdbx_strand_id
1 'polypeptide(L)'
;MPSRDQLVNLKIGAEWEDPLNETFARFGISGPVLQAAFIGQCGHECANFKILEENLNYRAATLMRLWPKRFPTLEVANEFAGNPKKIANKVYANRMGNRDESSGDGFRFRGRGCIQLTGSTNYYNAGKALGMDFWADPDLV
;
A
#
# COMPACT_ATOMS: atom_id res chain seq x y z
N MET A 1 13.77 7.39 20.67
CA MET A 1 13.11 8.05 19.56
C MET A 1 14.16 8.42 18.53
N PRO A 2 14.00 8.04 17.27
CA PRO A 2 14.95 8.44 16.23
C PRO A 2 14.89 9.93 15.99
N SER A 3 16.06 10.55 15.78
CA SER A 3 16.17 11.94 15.38
C SER A 3 16.14 12.07 13.87
N ARG A 4 15.88 13.29 13.40
CA ARG A 4 15.95 13.68 11.98
C ARG A 4 17.25 13.24 11.31
N ASP A 5 18.39 13.50 11.94
CA ASP A 5 19.71 13.16 11.40
C ASP A 5 19.90 11.63 11.30
N GLN A 6 19.39 10.88 12.27
CA GLN A 6 19.43 9.41 12.21
C GLN A 6 18.60 8.87 11.05
N LEU A 7 17.40 9.42 10.81
CA LEU A 7 16.56 9.01 9.68
C LEU A 7 17.22 9.36 8.33
N VAL A 8 17.76 10.55 8.20
CA VAL A 8 18.48 10.96 6.97
C VAL A 8 19.67 10.04 6.68
N ASN A 9 20.44 9.66 7.70
CA ASN A 9 21.53 8.70 7.54
C ASN A 9 21.05 7.31 7.08
N LEU A 10 19.83 6.93 7.42
CA LEU A 10 19.16 5.72 6.92
C LEU A 10 18.49 5.91 5.55
N LYS A 11 18.67 7.07 4.90
CA LYS A 11 18.03 7.46 3.64
C LYS A 11 16.50 7.52 3.71
N ILE A 12 15.97 7.77 4.89
CA ILE A 12 14.57 8.05 5.18
C ILE A 12 14.39 9.56 5.22
N GLY A 13 13.29 10.07 4.68
CA GLY A 13 13.00 11.50 4.69
C GLY A 13 12.86 12.06 6.12
N ALA A 14 13.32 13.27 6.33
CA ALA A 14 13.25 13.94 7.64
C ALA A 14 11.80 14.17 8.14
N GLU A 15 10.86 14.21 7.21
CA GLU A 15 9.42 14.35 7.47
C GLU A 15 8.82 13.17 8.25
N TRP A 16 9.52 12.04 8.31
CA TRP A 16 9.10 10.86 9.05
C TRP A 16 9.44 10.90 10.54
N GLU A 17 10.15 11.91 11.03
CA GLU A 17 10.53 12.01 12.44
C GLU A 17 9.30 12.02 13.35
N ASP A 18 8.39 12.97 13.14
CA ASP A 18 7.19 13.12 13.95
C ASP A 18 6.23 11.93 13.82
N PRO A 19 5.87 11.45 12.62
CA PRO A 19 5.00 10.28 12.46
C PRO A 19 5.54 9.01 13.12
N LEU A 20 6.84 8.74 13.02
CA LEU A 20 7.46 7.59 13.66
C LEU A 20 7.47 7.72 15.18
N ASN A 21 7.81 8.89 15.69
CA ASN A 21 7.86 9.15 17.13
C ASN A 21 6.46 9.07 17.77
N GLU A 22 5.44 9.58 17.10
CA GLU A 22 4.04 9.45 17.50
C GLU A 22 3.59 7.97 17.49
N THR A 23 3.92 7.24 16.42
CA THR A 23 3.63 5.80 16.32
C THR A 23 4.28 5.03 17.48
N PHE A 24 5.54 5.29 17.77
CA PHE A 24 6.24 4.60 18.86
C PHE A 24 5.64 4.91 20.22
N ALA A 25 5.25 6.14 20.46
CA ALA A 25 4.59 6.54 21.70
C ALA A 25 3.21 5.87 21.82
N ARG A 26 2.40 5.91 20.76
CA ARG A 26 1.04 5.37 20.74
C ARG A 26 0.99 3.86 20.94
N PHE A 27 1.92 3.12 20.36
CA PHE A 27 1.92 1.66 20.38
C PHE A 27 2.95 1.06 21.36
N GLY A 28 3.58 1.88 22.20
CA GLY A 28 4.53 1.40 23.21
C GLY A 28 5.79 0.77 22.62
N ILE A 29 6.19 1.17 21.41
CA ILE A 29 7.42 0.68 20.76
C ILE A 29 8.60 1.41 21.38
N SER A 30 9.13 0.85 22.47
CA SER A 30 10.17 1.48 23.28
C SER A 30 11.53 0.78 23.13
N GLY A 31 12.59 1.56 23.32
CA GLY A 31 13.96 1.10 23.23
C GLY A 31 14.51 1.04 21.80
N PRO A 32 15.84 1.23 21.67
CA PRO A 32 16.47 1.39 20.34
C PRO A 32 16.36 0.14 19.46
N VAL A 33 16.35 -1.05 20.04
CA VAL A 33 16.29 -2.31 19.29
C VAL A 33 14.92 -2.48 18.61
N LEU A 34 13.81 -2.27 19.34
CA LEU A 34 12.47 -2.40 18.78
C LEU A 34 12.19 -1.32 17.75
N GLN A 35 12.61 -0.09 18.00
CA GLN A 35 12.48 1.02 17.06
C GLN A 35 13.28 0.79 15.78
N ALA A 36 14.52 0.30 15.91
CA ALA A 36 15.33 -0.04 14.76
C ALA A 36 14.75 -1.20 13.94
N ALA A 37 14.21 -2.23 14.60
CA ALA A 37 13.54 -3.34 13.93
C ALA A 37 12.30 -2.88 13.17
N PHE A 38 11.45 -2.04 13.78
CA PHE A 38 10.27 -1.47 13.14
C PHE A 38 10.64 -0.64 11.90
N ILE A 39 11.59 0.31 12.06
CA ILE A 39 12.06 1.17 10.96
C ILE A 39 12.67 0.32 9.84
N GLY A 40 13.49 -0.68 10.20
CA GLY A 40 14.15 -1.56 9.24
C GLY A 40 13.14 -2.38 8.43
N GLN A 41 12.12 -2.95 9.10
CA GLN A 41 11.08 -3.71 8.42
C GLN A 41 10.23 -2.82 7.50
N CYS A 42 9.69 -1.73 8.02
CA CYS A 42 8.90 -0.79 7.21
C CYS A 42 9.73 -0.22 6.06
N GLY A 43 10.97 0.17 6.32
CA GLY A 43 11.86 0.69 5.29
C GLY A 43 12.15 -0.32 4.19
N HIS A 44 12.30 -1.60 4.54
CA HIS A 44 12.46 -2.68 3.55
C HIS A 44 11.23 -2.81 2.65
N GLU A 45 10.03 -2.84 3.23
CA GLU A 45 8.78 -3.04 2.50
C GLU A 45 8.43 -1.87 1.56
N CYS A 46 8.74 -0.63 1.94
CA CYS A 46 8.33 0.56 1.20
C CYS A 46 9.51 1.42 0.68
N ALA A 47 10.66 0.79 0.38
CA ALA A 47 11.85 1.46 -0.15
C ALA A 47 12.27 2.70 0.67
N ASN A 48 12.49 2.52 1.98
CA ASN A 48 12.80 3.58 2.92
C ASN A 48 11.73 4.69 2.96
N PHE A 49 10.47 4.29 3.06
CA PHE A 49 9.30 5.18 3.14
C PHE A 49 9.07 6.04 1.88
N LYS A 50 9.57 5.61 0.73
CA LYS A 50 9.45 6.35 -0.54
C LYS A 50 8.34 5.83 -1.44
N ILE A 51 7.97 4.55 -1.30
CA ILE A 51 6.92 3.90 -2.10
C ILE A 51 5.78 3.52 -1.17
N LEU A 52 4.78 4.39 -1.09
CA LEU A 52 3.62 4.23 -0.20
C LEU A 52 2.35 3.83 -0.94
N GLU A 53 2.42 3.71 -2.26
CA GLU A 53 1.32 3.29 -3.10
C GLU A 53 1.82 2.32 -4.16
N GLU A 54 1.05 1.26 -4.44
CA GLU A 54 1.43 0.27 -5.45
C GLU A 54 1.45 0.87 -6.86
N ASN A 55 2.46 0.49 -7.64
CA ASN A 55 2.54 0.87 -9.04
C ASN A 55 1.79 -0.14 -9.90
N LEU A 56 0.65 0.27 -10.43
CA LEU A 56 -0.22 -0.53 -11.32
C LEU A 56 -0.05 -0.17 -12.80
N ASN A 57 0.97 0.58 -13.15
CA ASN A 57 1.24 0.97 -14.54
C ASN A 57 2.01 -0.14 -15.27
N TYR A 58 1.31 -1.16 -15.72
CA TYR A 58 1.90 -2.34 -16.38
C TYR A 58 1.66 -2.34 -17.89
N ARG A 59 2.65 -2.87 -18.62
CA ARG A 59 2.53 -3.21 -20.04
C ARG A 59 1.77 -4.52 -20.22
N ALA A 60 1.16 -4.72 -21.40
CA ALA A 60 0.36 -5.92 -21.71
C ALA A 60 1.10 -7.24 -21.43
N ALA A 61 2.34 -7.37 -21.86
CA ALA A 61 3.15 -8.58 -21.61
C ALA A 61 3.33 -8.87 -20.12
N THR A 62 3.47 -7.83 -19.29
CA THR A 62 3.58 -7.97 -17.83
C THR A 62 2.26 -8.40 -17.22
N LEU A 63 1.13 -7.86 -17.67
CA LEU A 63 -0.21 -8.25 -17.22
C LEU A 63 -0.47 -9.73 -17.47
N MET A 64 -0.16 -10.22 -18.67
CA MET A 64 -0.30 -11.63 -19.03
C MET A 64 0.57 -12.54 -18.16
N ARG A 65 1.79 -12.12 -17.85
CA ARG A 65 2.72 -12.87 -17.02
C ARG A 65 2.29 -12.94 -15.56
N LEU A 66 1.85 -11.82 -14.98
CA LEU A 66 1.48 -11.72 -13.56
C LEU A 66 0.08 -12.30 -13.28
N TRP A 67 -0.85 -12.10 -14.19
CA TRP A 67 -2.25 -12.53 -14.01
C TRP A 67 -2.81 -13.20 -15.27
N PRO A 68 -2.26 -14.36 -15.69
CA PRO A 68 -2.65 -15.02 -16.94
C PRO A 68 -4.14 -15.38 -17.00
N LYS A 69 -4.77 -15.67 -15.88
CA LYS A 69 -6.22 -15.92 -15.81
C LYS A 69 -7.08 -14.69 -16.02
N ARG A 70 -6.55 -13.50 -15.70
CA ARG A 70 -7.27 -12.23 -15.87
C ARG A 70 -6.99 -11.61 -17.25
N PHE A 71 -5.83 -11.88 -17.81
CA PHE A 71 -5.36 -11.38 -19.10
C PHE A 71 -4.86 -12.55 -19.96
N PRO A 72 -5.81 -13.37 -20.51
CA PRO A 72 -5.45 -14.62 -21.18
C PRO A 72 -4.85 -14.41 -22.57
N THR A 73 -5.08 -13.26 -23.21
CA THR A 73 -4.57 -12.91 -24.55
C THR A 73 -3.94 -11.53 -24.58
N LEU A 74 -3.08 -11.31 -25.57
CA LEU A 74 -2.45 -10.01 -25.79
C LEU A 74 -3.49 -8.92 -26.12
N GLU A 75 -4.55 -9.26 -26.84
CA GLU A 75 -5.65 -8.37 -27.15
C GLU A 75 -6.29 -7.84 -25.88
N VAL A 76 -6.75 -8.74 -25.00
CA VAL A 76 -7.33 -8.38 -23.71
C VAL A 76 -6.35 -7.56 -22.89
N ALA A 77 -5.08 -7.96 -22.79
CA ALA A 77 -4.08 -7.24 -22.02
C ALA A 77 -3.82 -5.81 -22.54
N ASN A 78 -3.86 -5.60 -23.85
CA ASN A 78 -3.68 -4.27 -24.45
C ASN A 78 -4.79 -3.28 -24.09
N GLU A 79 -6.02 -3.75 -23.88
CA GLU A 79 -7.15 -2.88 -23.47
C GLU A 79 -6.94 -2.27 -22.05
N PHE A 80 -6.08 -2.89 -21.25
CA PHE A 80 -5.80 -2.50 -19.86
C PHE A 80 -4.42 -1.87 -19.70
N ALA A 81 -3.47 -2.19 -20.57
CA ALA A 81 -2.08 -1.74 -20.48
C ALA A 81 -1.97 -0.22 -20.30
N GLY A 82 -1.13 0.22 -19.37
CA GLY A 82 -0.92 1.63 -19.07
C GLY A 82 -2.10 2.33 -18.37
N ASN A 83 -3.11 1.59 -17.91
CA ASN A 83 -4.25 2.14 -17.19
C ASN A 83 -4.36 1.54 -15.77
N PRO A 84 -3.70 2.14 -14.75
CA PRO A 84 -3.70 1.63 -13.38
C PRO A 84 -5.09 1.38 -12.80
N LYS A 85 -6.04 2.27 -13.08
CA LYS A 85 -7.41 2.16 -12.57
C LYS A 85 -8.13 0.94 -13.13
N LYS A 86 -8.08 0.73 -14.44
CA LYS A 86 -8.67 -0.46 -15.07
C LYS A 86 -7.99 -1.74 -14.58
N ILE A 87 -6.67 -1.73 -14.49
CA ILE A 87 -5.89 -2.90 -14.04
C ILE A 87 -6.29 -3.29 -12.61
N ALA A 88 -6.28 -2.33 -11.67
CA ALA A 88 -6.66 -2.58 -10.29
C ALA A 88 -8.08 -3.14 -10.18
N ASN A 89 -9.04 -2.52 -10.86
CA ASN A 89 -10.43 -2.95 -10.81
C ASN A 89 -10.61 -4.38 -11.31
N LYS A 90 -9.89 -4.78 -12.35
CA LYS A 90 -9.91 -6.15 -12.88
C LYS A 90 -9.18 -7.16 -11.97
N VAL A 91 -8.00 -6.80 -11.50
CA VAL A 91 -7.14 -7.70 -10.72
C VAL A 91 -7.74 -7.97 -9.34
N TYR A 92 -8.29 -6.95 -8.70
CA TYR A 92 -8.82 -7.02 -7.34
C TYR A 92 -10.33 -7.21 -7.25
N ALA A 93 -11.03 -7.36 -8.39
CA ALA A 93 -12.47 -7.65 -8.41
C ALA A 93 -12.79 -8.95 -7.65
N ASN A 94 -13.84 -8.90 -6.83
CA ASN A 94 -14.35 -10.04 -6.05
C ASN A 94 -13.30 -10.67 -5.10
N ARG A 95 -12.36 -9.84 -4.60
CA ARG A 95 -11.30 -10.27 -3.68
C ARG A 95 -11.21 -9.32 -2.50
N MET A 96 -10.82 -9.84 -1.32
CA MET A 96 -10.56 -9.03 -0.12
C MET A 96 -11.69 -8.07 0.24
N GLY A 97 -12.95 -8.48 0.01
CA GLY A 97 -14.14 -7.68 0.26
C GLY A 97 -14.52 -6.71 -0.85
N ASN A 98 -13.70 -6.55 -1.89
CA ASN A 98 -14.06 -5.73 -3.04
C ASN A 98 -15.22 -6.36 -3.81
N ARG A 99 -16.11 -5.53 -4.33
CA ARG A 99 -17.17 -5.93 -5.26
C ARG A 99 -16.59 -6.23 -6.65
N ASP A 100 -17.43 -6.34 -7.64
CA ASP A 100 -17.04 -6.61 -9.03
C ASP A 100 -16.18 -5.49 -9.66
N GLU A 101 -15.69 -5.76 -10.88
CA GLU A 101 -14.82 -4.84 -11.61
C GLU A 101 -15.47 -3.46 -11.84
N SER A 102 -16.79 -3.43 -12.06
CA SER A 102 -17.53 -2.20 -12.36
C SER A 102 -17.69 -1.27 -11.14
N SER A 103 -17.58 -1.80 -9.94
CA SER A 103 -17.70 -1.04 -8.69
C SER A 103 -16.61 0.00 -8.47
N GLY A 104 -15.43 -0.21 -9.08
CA GLY A 104 -14.27 0.63 -8.85
C GLY A 104 -13.51 0.34 -7.54
N ASP A 105 -13.98 -0.64 -6.74
CA ASP A 105 -13.38 -0.96 -5.45
C ASP A 105 -11.92 -1.39 -5.57
N GLY A 106 -11.57 -2.08 -6.64
CA GLY A 106 -10.18 -2.53 -6.86
C GLY A 106 -9.17 -1.39 -6.86
N PHE A 107 -9.47 -0.30 -7.54
CA PHE A 107 -8.60 0.89 -7.53
C PHE A 107 -8.78 1.72 -6.27
N ARG A 108 -10.00 1.84 -5.77
CA ARG A 108 -10.30 2.58 -4.54
C ARG A 108 -9.51 2.05 -3.35
N PHE A 109 -9.46 0.72 -3.18
CA PHE A 109 -8.78 0.04 -2.09
C PHE A 109 -7.49 -0.66 -2.54
N ARG A 110 -6.75 -0.02 -3.46
CA ARG A 110 -5.42 -0.48 -3.90
C ARG A 110 -4.41 -0.46 -2.78
N GLY A 111 -3.26 -1.08 -2.97
CA GLY A 111 -2.20 -1.15 -1.98
C GLY A 111 -1.67 0.24 -1.59
N ARG A 112 -1.78 0.59 -0.29
CA ARG A 112 -1.25 1.83 0.28
C ARG A 112 -0.53 1.57 1.59
N GLY A 113 0.29 2.57 2.00
CA GLY A 113 1.08 2.53 3.21
C GLY A 113 2.29 1.59 3.12
N CYS A 114 3.14 1.61 4.15
CA CYS A 114 4.36 0.80 4.18
C CYS A 114 4.11 -0.70 4.08
N ILE A 115 2.95 -1.18 4.54
CA ILE A 115 2.59 -2.61 4.51
C ILE A 115 1.68 -3.00 3.35
N GLN A 116 1.43 -2.08 2.41
CA GLN A 116 0.60 -2.30 1.23
C GLN A 116 -0.80 -2.83 1.59
N LEU A 117 -1.50 -2.12 2.48
CA LEU A 117 -2.88 -2.43 2.85
C LEU A 117 -3.77 -2.43 1.60
N THR A 118 -4.44 -3.55 1.31
CA THR A 118 -5.19 -3.75 0.05
C THR A 118 -6.54 -4.42 0.33
N GLY A 119 -7.58 -3.95 -0.36
CA GLY A 119 -8.93 -4.52 -0.31
C GLY A 119 -9.85 -3.91 0.75
N SER A 120 -11.12 -3.76 0.41
CA SER A 120 -12.10 -3.01 1.23
C SER A 120 -12.26 -3.56 2.65
N THR A 121 -12.26 -4.87 2.84
CA THR A 121 -12.33 -5.49 4.18
C THR A 121 -11.10 -5.12 5.02
N ASN A 122 -9.91 -5.12 4.44
CA ASN A 122 -8.69 -4.79 5.17
C ASN A 122 -8.66 -3.31 5.56
N TYR A 123 -9.07 -2.41 4.65
CA TYR A 123 -9.21 -0.98 4.95
C TYR A 123 -10.22 -0.73 6.08
N TYR A 124 -11.38 -1.39 6.03
CA TYR A 124 -12.38 -1.30 7.09
C TYR A 124 -11.83 -1.76 8.45
N ASN A 125 -11.20 -2.92 8.49
CA ASN A 125 -10.67 -3.49 9.73
C ASN A 125 -9.52 -2.64 10.32
N ALA A 126 -8.60 -2.17 9.48
CA ALA A 126 -7.51 -1.29 9.92
C ALA A 126 -8.06 0.05 10.44
N GLY A 127 -9.01 0.64 9.74
CA GLY A 127 -9.67 1.88 10.17
C GLY A 127 -10.36 1.71 11.52
N LYS A 128 -11.11 0.62 11.68
CA LYS A 128 -11.77 0.30 12.95
C LYS A 128 -10.77 0.15 14.10
N ALA A 129 -9.64 -0.52 13.85
CA ALA A 129 -8.60 -0.72 14.86
C ALA A 129 -7.92 0.59 15.28
N LEU A 130 -7.79 1.55 14.37
CA LEU A 130 -7.13 2.84 14.58
C LEU A 130 -8.08 3.98 14.96
N GLY A 131 -9.41 3.74 14.91
CA GLY A 131 -10.42 4.77 15.14
C GLY A 131 -10.55 5.77 13.99
N MET A 132 -10.26 5.33 12.75
CA MET A 132 -10.31 6.12 11.51
C MET A 132 -11.22 5.47 10.49
N ASP A 133 -11.83 6.24 9.61
CA ASP A 133 -12.69 5.68 8.55
C ASP A 133 -11.95 5.54 7.22
N PHE A 134 -11.03 4.60 7.14
CA PHE A 134 -10.28 4.28 5.92
C PHE A 134 -11.16 3.70 4.81
N TRP A 135 -12.36 3.21 5.16
CA TRP A 135 -13.28 2.73 4.14
C TRP A 135 -13.96 3.87 3.40
N ALA A 136 -14.36 4.92 4.11
CA ALA A 136 -14.94 6.12 3.52
C ALA A 136 -13.88 6.96 2.81
N ASP A 137 -12.71 7.13 3.42
CA ASP A 137 -11.56 7.87 2.89
C ASP A 137 -10.29 7.02 2.87
N PRO A 138 -10.07 6.24 1.79
CA PRO A 138 -8.89 5.37 1.68
C PRO A 138 -7.56 6.10 1.56
N ASP A 139 -7.57 7.39 1.23
CA ASP A 139 -6.34 8.18 1.07
C ASP A 139 -5.72 8.59 2.41
N LEU A 140 -6.38 8.28 3.53
CA LEU A 140 -5.83 8.43 4.89
C LEU A 140 -4.79 7.34 5.26
N VAL A 141 -4.60 6.30 4.43
CA VAL A 141 -3.66 5.19 4.69
C VAL A 141 -2.24 5.54 4.31
#